data_73ca8a5fff7a5e20e780b3cade02b376
#
_entry.id   73ca8a5fff7a5e20e780b3cade02b376
#
_cell.length_a   1.000
_cell.length_b   1.000
_cell.length_c   1.000
_cell.angle_alpha   90.00
_cell.angle_beta   90.00
_cell.angle_gamma   90.00
#
_symmetry.space_group_name_H-M   'P 1'
#
loop_
_entity.id
_entity.type
_entity.pdbx_description
1 polymer ?
#
loop_
_entity_poly.entity_id
_entity_poly.type
_entity_poly.pdbx_seq_one_letter_code
_entity_poly.pdbx_strand_id
1 'polypeptide(L)'
;LSNLDAKLRVQMRVELIELHNKLKTTFVYVTHDQVEAMSMADTIVLMNKGVIQQMASPEVMYRDPNNLFTAQFIGSPAMNVLPLDASGKKFGFRPERALLSESKMENVAVTLCGEIVAREMLGSEIYYTIRNEAGQTFVSKQLEDDWTTGQKVYVGVVEKHVYFFAEDGNRVRS
;
A
#
# COMPACT_ATOMS: atom_id res chain seq x y z
N LEU A 1 21.14 13.25 15.29
CA LEU A 1 20.18 12.75 16.31
C LEU A 1 19.10 11.85 15.71
N SER A 2 18.51 12.21 14.56
CA SER A 2 17.44 11.40 13.91
C SER A 2 17.87 9.98 13.49
N ASN A 3 19.10 9.79 13.02
CA ASN A 3 19.60 8.46 12.63
C ASN A 3 19.85 7.54 13.82
N LEU A 4 20.19 8.11 14.98
CA LEU A 4 20.37 7.35 16.23
C LEU A 4 19.02 6.84 16.75
N ASP A 5 17.98 7.67 16.64
CA ASP A 5 16.61 7.33 17.01
C ASP A 5 16.06 6.19 16.13
N ALA A 6 16.28 6.24 14.82
CA ALA A 6 15.85 5.18 13.89
C ALA A 6 16.53 3.83 14.19
N LYS A 7 17.84 3.84 14.43
CA LYS A 7 18.60 2.62 14.79
C LYS A 7 18.13 2.05 16.12
N LEU A 8 17.89 2.89 17.11
CA LEU A 8 17.39 2.50 18.42
C LEU A 8 15.99 1.88 18.32
N ARG A 9 15.10 2.43 17.50
CA ARG A 9 13.75 1.87 17.24
C ARG A 9 13.81 0.48 16.61
N VAL A 10 14.72 0.26 15.66
CA VAL A 10 14.93 -1.07 15.06
C VAL A 10 15.40 -2.07 16.12
N GLN A 11 16.37 -1.69 16.94
CA GLN A 11 16.89 -2.54 18.01
C GLN A 11 15.81 -2.87 19.03
N MET A 12 15.05 -1.89 19.51
CA MET A 12 13.96 -2.10 20.45
C MET A 12 12.90 -3.07 19.92
N ARG A 13 12.54 -2.98 18.62
CA ARG A 13 11.60 -3.94 18.02
C ARG A 13 12.12 -5.37 18.09
N VAL A 14 13.38 -5.58 17.73
CA VAL A 14 14.00 -6.92 17.80
C VAL A 14 13.96 -7.46 19.24
N GLU A 15 14.36 -6.64 20.21
CA GLU A 15 14.35 -7.03 21.64
C GLU A 15 12.92 -7.37 22.14
N LEU A 16 11.91 -6.61 21.71
CA LEU A 16 10.50 -6.89 22.06
C LEU A 16 10.00 -8.20 21.43
N ILE A 17 10.35 -8.46 20.16
CA ILE A 17 10.02 -9.72 19.49
C ILE A 17 10.68 -10.91 20.20
N GLU A 18 11.96 -10.81 20.55
CA GLU A 18 12.69 -11.86 21.29
C GLU A 18 12.08 -12.10 22.67
N LEU A 19 11.73 -11.03 23.39
CA LEU A 19 11.10 -11.11 24.70
C LEU A 19 9.72 -11.80 24.61
N HIS A 20 8.90 -11.42 23.63
CA HIS A 20 7.61 -12.06 23.38
C HIS A 20 7.77 -13.57 23.11
N ASN A 21 8.68 -13.93 22.20
CA ASN A 21 8.95 -15.33 21.86
C ASN A 21 9.43 -16.14 23.05
N LYS A 22 10.18 -15.53 23.96
CA LYS A 22 10.69 -16.17 25.17
C LYS A 22 9.62 -16.36 26.24
N LEU A 23 8.79 -15.34 26.45
CA LEU A 23 7.78 -15.34 27.52
C LEU A 23 6.49 -16.07 27.14
N LYS A 24 6.18 -16.15 25.87
CA LYS A 24 4.93 -16.74 25.31
C LYS A 24 3.65 -16.24 26.01
N THR A 25 3.65 -14.99 26.41
CA THR A 25 2.51 -14.31 27.04
C THR A 25 1.82 -13.40 26.03
N THR A 26 0.55 -13.08 26.28
CA THR A 26 -0.16 -12.12 25.45
C THR A 26 0.35 -10.71 25.74
N PHE A 27 0.80 -10.02 24.69
CA PHE A 27 1.18 -8.61 24.73
C PHE A 27 0.15 -7.77 23.99
N VAL A 28 -0.17 -6.61 24.56
CA VAL A 28 -0.92 -5.57 23.86
C VAL A 28 0.02 -4.38 23.68
N TYR A 29 0.29 -4.05 22.42
CA TYR A 29 1.15 -2.94 22.05
C TYR A 29 0.35 -1.91 21.26
N VAL A 30 0.37 -0.65 21.71
CA VAL A 30 -0.34 0.45 21.05
C VAL A 30 0.68 1.34 20.36
N THR A 31 0.53 1.50 19.06
CA THR A 31 1.42 2.33 18.25
C THR A 31 0.63 3.04 17.15
N HIS A 32 1.16 4.13 16.64
CA HIS A 32 0.73 4.78 15.41
C HIS A 32 1.67 4.48 14.23
N ASP A 33 2.73 3.72 14.46
CA ASP A 33 3.70 3.31 13.44
C ASP A 33 3.27 1.96 12.84
N GLN A 34 2.89 2.00 11.55
CA GLN A 34 2.46 0.80 10.84
C GLN A 34 3.59 -0.24 10.68
N VAL A 35 4.86 0.20 10.61
CA VAL A 35 6.00 -0.72 10.48
C VAL A 35 6.17 -1.53 11.78
N GLU A 36 5.99 -0.89 12.93
CA GLU A 36 5.99 -1.59 14.23
C GLU A 36 4.86 -2.60 14.29
N ALA A 37 3.62 -2.18 14.00
CA ALA A 37 2.47 -3.08 14.02
C ALA A 37 2.64 -4.27 13.07
N MET A 38 3.06 -4.01 11.82
CA MET A 38 3.21 -5.04 10.77
C MET A 38 4.35 -6.02 11.05
N SER A 39 5.39 -5.60 11.79
CA SER A 39 6.58 -6.43 12.05
C SER A 39 6.53 -7.24 13.34
N MET A 40 5.73 -6.81 14.33
CA MET A 40 5.74 -7.42 15.67
C MET A 40 4.46 -8.18 16.02
N ALA A 41 3.32 -7.83 15.43
CA ALA A 41 2.04 -8.35 15.84
C ALA A 41 1.68 -9.68 15.15
N ASP A 42 1.09 -10.61 15.90
CA ASP A 42 0.35 -11.75 15.35
C ASP A 42 -1.03 -11.30 14.84
N THR A 43 -1.63 -10.33 15.52
CA THR A 43 -2.92 -9.75 15.19
C THR A 43 -2.86 -8.23 15.34
N ILE A 44 -3.27 -7.52 14.30
CA ILE A 44 -3.42 -6.06 14.30
C ILE A 44 -4.89 -5.72 14.48
N VAL A 45 -5.18 -4.80 15.40
CA VAL A 45 -6.49 -4.16 15.55
C VAL A 45 -6.36 -2.73 15.05
N LEU A 46 -6.81 -2.49 13.82
CA LEU A 46 -6.79 -1.14 13.23
C LEU A 46 -8.04 -0.36 13.67
N MET A 47 -7.81 0.80 14.26
CA MET A 47 -8.88 1.65 14.78
C MET A 47 -8.89 3.01 14.09
N ASN A 48 -10.08 3.56 13.91
CA ASN A 48 -10.27 4.93 13.46
C ASN A 48 -11.44 5.58 14.25
N LYS A 49 -11.19 6.70 14.90
CA LYS A 49 -12.18 7.44 15.71
C LYS A 49 -12.93 6.55 16.70
N GLY A 50 -12.22 5.64 17.38
CA GLY A 50 -12.81 4.74 18.37
C GLY A 50 -13.52 3.51 17.79
N VAL A 51 -13.57 3.35 16.48
CA VAL A 51 -14.22 2.22 15.79
C VAL A 51 -13.16 1.31 15.20
N ILE A 52 -13.31 0.01 15.42
CA ILE A 52 -12.44 -1.01 14.80
C ILE A 52 -12.78 -1.10 13.31
N GLN A 53 -11.78 -0.86 12.48
CA GLN A 53 -11.89 -0.92 11.03
C GLN A 53 -11.62 -2.33 10.49
N GLN A 54 -10.62 -2.99 11.09
CA GLN A 54 -10.29 -4.37 10.78
C GLN A 54 -9.47 -4.97 11.92
N MET A 55 -9.65 -6.28 12.16
CA MET A 55 -8.80 -7.08 13.03
C MET A 55 -8.35 -8.31 12.26
N ALA A 56 -7.04 -8.44 12.04
CA ALA A 56 -6.48 -9.51 11.22
C ALA A 56 -4.96 -9.66 11.45
N SER A 57 -4.36 -10.74 10.93
CA SER A 57 -2.91 -10.83 10.83
C SER A 57 -2.34 -9.73 9.92
N PRO A 58 -1.06 -9.35 10.08
CA PRO A 58 -0.41 -8.36 9.20
C PRO A 58 -0.57 -8.66 7.71
N GLU A 59 -0.39 -9.92 7.32
CA GLU A 59 -0.53 -10.34 5.93
C GLU A 59 -1.95 -10.11 5.38
N VAL A 60 -2.98 -10.52 6.12
CA VAL A 60 -4.39 -10.31 5.73
C VAL A 60 -4.73 -8.83 5.72
N MET A 61 -4.26 -8.06 6.71
CA MET A 61 -4.46 -6.61 6.78
C MET A 61 -3.96 -5.90 5.51
N TYR A 62 -2.81 -6.33 4.99
CA TYR A 62 -2.20 -5.77 3.78
C TYR A 62 -2.86 -6.28 2.50
N ARG A 63 -3.08 -7.61 2.40
CA ARG A 63 -3.53 -8.27 1.15
C ARG A 63 -5.03 -8.28 0.96
N ASP A 64 -5.82 -8.24 2.05
CA ASP A 64 -7.28 -8.26 1.98
C ASP A 64 -7.91 -7.21 2.93
N PRO A 65 -7.71 -5.93 2.65
CA PRO A 65 -8.33 -4.86 3.44
C PRO A 65 -9.84 -4.89 3.36
N ASN A 66 -10.52 -4.74 4.50
CA ASN A 66 -11.98 -4.77 4.58
C ASN A 66 -12.65 -3.50 4.08
N ASN A 67 -11.93 -2.40 4.05
CA ASN A 67 -12.45 -1.11 3.61
C ASN A 67 -11.34 -0.21 3.06
N LEU A 68 -11.76 0.89 2.47
CA LEU A 68 -10.90 1.89 1.87
C LEU A 68 -9.92 2.51 2.88
N PHE A 69 -10.38 2.73 4.12
CA PHE A 69 -9.51 3.27 5.17
C PHE A 69 -8.33 2.33 5.44
N THR A 70 -8.59 1.05 5.65
CA THR A 70 -7.54 0.04 5.87
C THR A 70 -6.59 -0.03 4.67
N ALA A 71 -7.14 -0.05 3.45
CA ALA A 71 -6.35 -0.14 2.22
C ALA A 71 -5.36 1.02 2.06
N GLN A 72 -5.78 2.24 2.44
CA GLN A 72 -4.96 3.44 2.34
C GLN A 72 -4.07 3.69 3.55
N PHE A 73 -4.48 3.22 4.74
CA PHE A 73 -3.69 3.38 5.94
C PHE A 73 -2.51 2.40 6.00
N ILE A 74 -2.72 1.16 5.55
CA ILE A 74 -1.70 0.10 5.59
C ILE A 74 -0.94 0.05 4.28
N GLY A 75 0.37 0.23 4.36
CA GLY A 75 1.31 0.22 3.24
C GLY A 75 1.98 1.57 3.01
N SER A 76 3.25 1.54 2.62
CA SER A 76 4.04 2.71 2.27
C SER A 76 4.81 2.42 0.98
N PRO A 77 4.42 3.06 -0.13
CA PRO A 77 3.28 3.97 -0.32
C PRO A 77 1.92 3.31 -0.08
N ALA A 78 0.91 4.14 0.16
CA ALA A 78 -0.47 3.70 0.29
C ALA A 78 -1.00 3.03 -0.99
N MET A 79 -2.08 2.27 -0.89
CA MET A 79 -2.79 1.74 -2.07
C MET A 79 -3.25 2.89 -2.98
N ASN A 80 -2.98 2.79 -4.27
CA ASN A 80 -3.60 3.64 -5.27
C ASN A 80 -5.11 3.41 -5.27
N VAL A 81 -5.89 4.48 -5.24
CA VAL A 81 -7.34 4.40 -5.28
C VAL A 81 -7.85 5.43 -6.28
N LEU A 82 -8.63 4.94 -7.25
CA LEU A 82 -9.17 5.74 -8.33
C LEU A 82 -10.69 5.53 -8.42
N PRO A 83 -11.46 6.52 -8.91
CA PRO A 83 -12.87 6.34 -9.17
C PRO A 83 -13.06 5.28 -10.27
N LEU A 84 -14.04 4.41 -10.09
CA LEU A 84 -14.40 3.41 -11.08
C LEU A 84 -15.36 4.00 -12.11
N ASP A 85 -16.37 4.73 -11.63
CA ASP A 85 -17.42 5.34 -12.42
C ASP A 85 -18.07 6.52 -11.66
N ALA A 86 -19.13 7.09 -12.21
CA ALA A 86 -19.89 8.18 -11.61
C ALA A 86 -20.74 7.75 -10.38
N SER A 87 -20.82 6.46 -10.06
CA SER A 87 -21.60 5.94 -8.92
C SER A 87 -20.90 6.10 -7.56
N GLY A 88 -19.72 6.68 -7.53
CA GLY A 88 -18.91 6.81 -6.31
C GLY A 88 -18.11 5.55 -5.94
N LYS A 89 -18.28 4.45 -6.68
CA LYS A 89 -17.46 3.25 -6.54
C LYS A 89 -16.01 3.53 -6.91
N LYS A 90 -15.09 2.81 -6.28
CA LYS A 90 -13.66 2.96 -6.50
C LYS A 90 -13.00 1.62 -6.75
N PHE A 91 -11.88 1.67 -7.44
CA PHE A 91 -10.97 0.54 -7.51
C PHE A 91 -9.59 0.96 -6.99
N GLY A 92 -8.84 -0.02 -6.50
CA GLY A 92 -7.49 0.22 -5.99
C GLY A 92 -6.53 -0.89 -6.36
N PHE A 93 -5.25 -0.56 -6.29
CA PHE A 93 -4.15 -1.51 -6.49
C PHE A 93 -2.92 -1.05 -5.73
N ARG A 94 -2.10 -2.01 -5.27
CA ARG A 94 -0.85 -1.71 -4.60
C ARG A 94 0.20 -1.19 -5.59
N PRO A 95 1.06 -0.22 -5.20
CA PRO A 95 2.08 0.35 -6.09
C PRO A 95 3.02 -0.67 -6.74
N GLU A 96 3.38 -1.73 -6.02
CA GLU A 96 4.23 -2.81 -6.52
C GLU A 96 3.52 -3.77 -7.50
N ARG A 97 2.22 -3.58 -7.73
CA ARG A 97 1.41 -4.33 -8.69
C ARG A 97 1.09 -3.55 -9.95
N ALA A 98 1.53 -2.31 -10.02
CA ALA A 98 1.42 -1.43 -11.17
C ALA A 98 2.57 -1.73 -12.14
N LEU A 99 2.30 -2.51 -13.18
CA LEU A 99 3.27 -2.79 -14.25
C LEU A 99 3.36 -1.61 -15.21
N LEU A 100 4.57 -1.21 -15.60
CA LEU A 100 4.80 -0.13 -16.56
C LEU A 100 5.17 -0.69 -17.92
N SER A 101 4.71 -0.03 -18.99
CA SER A 101 5.02 -0.38 -20.38
C SER A 101 4.94 0.86 -21.29
N GLU A 102 5.69 0.84 -22.41
CA GLU A 102 5.56 1.85 -23.48
C GLU A 102 4.29 1.68 -24.29
N SER A 103 3.70 0.50 -24.30
CA SER A 103 2.49 0.18 -25.05
C SER A 103 1.42 -0.44 -24.16
N LYS A 104 0.18 -0.42 -24.65
CA LYS A 104 -0.95 -1.05 -23.95
C LYS A 104 -0.70 -2.54 -23.75
N MET A 105 -0.84 -3.01 -22.51
CA MET A 105 -0.66 -4.41 -22.14
C MET A 105 -1.93 -5.23 -22.40
N GLU A 106 -1.74 -6.48 -22.82
CA GLU A 106 -2.79 -7.49 -22.84
C GLU A 106 -2.83 -8.26 -21.50
N ASN A 107 -3.94 -8.96 -21.24
CA ASN A 107 -4.13 -9.79 -20.04
C ASN A 107 -4.04 -9.03 -18.70
N VAL A 108 -4.44 -7.77 -18.69
CA VAL A 108 -4.61 -6.94 -17.49
C VAL A 108 -6.07 -6.53 -17.34
N ALA A 109 -6.56 -6.46 -16.10
CA ALA A 109 -7.92 -6.02 -15.81
C ALA A 109 -8.06 -4.50 -15.81
N VAL A 110 -6.99 -3.80 -15.46
CA VAL A 110 -6.94 -2.33 -15.46
C VAL A 110 -5.81 -1.88 -16.37
N THR A 111 -6.12 -0.95 -17.26
CA THR A 111 -5.12 -0.21 -18.05
C THR A 111 -5.32 1.27 -17.82
N LEU A 112 -4.29 1.93 -17.33
CA LEU A 112 -4.21 3.38 -17.20
C LEU A 112 -3.13 3.90 -18.13
N CYS A 113 -3.21 5.18 -18.50
CA CYS A 113 -2.19 5.86 -19.26
C CYS A 113 -1.91 7.21 -18.61
N GLY A 114 -0.66 7.61 -18.56
CA GLY A 114 -0.28 8.88 -17.98
C GLY A 114 1.16 9.25 -18.25
N GLU A 115 1.56 10.40 -17.72
CA GLU A 115 2.93 10.90 -17.79
C GLU A 115 3.58 10.76 -16.41
N ILE A 116 4.83 10.32 -16.37
CA ILE A 116 5.64 10.28 -15.15
C ILE A 116 5.97 11.70 -14.75
N VAL A 117 5.40 12.17 -13.64
CA VAL A 117 5.59 13.54 -13.13
C VAL A 117 6.64 13.64 -12.03
N ALA A 118 6.95 12.52 -11.37
CA ALA A 118 8.03 12.44 -10.38
C ALA A 118 8.65 11.04 -10.36
N ARG A 119 9.94 11.01 -10.06
CA ARG A 119 10.74 9.81 -9.85
C ARG A 119 11.52 9.96 -8.54
N GLU A 120 11.37 9.01 -7.64
CA GLU A 120 12.03 9.00 -6.35
C GLU A 120 12.77 7.67 -6.17
N MET A 121 14.09 7.74 -5.93
CA MET A 121 14.90 6.56 -5.63
C MET A 121 15.09 6.46 -4.11
N LEU A 122 14.55 5.40 -3.52
CA LEU A 122 14.63 5.13 -2.09
C LEU A 122 15.40 3.82 -1.85
N GLY A 123 16.71 3.88 -2.01
CA GLY A 123 17.58 2.71 -1.91
C GLY A 123 17.43 1.79 -3.11
N SER A 124 16.93 0.58 -2.89
CA SER A 124 16.69 -0.43 -3.94
C SER A 124 15.33 -0.32 -4.62
N GLU A 125 14.51 0.63 -4.22
CA GLU A 125 13.16 0.81 -4.72
C GLU A 125 13.01 2.17 -5.42
N ILE A 126 12.29 2.18 -6.54
CA ILE A 126 12.05 3.38 -7.32
C ILE A 126 10.54 3.59 -7.40
N TYR A 127 10.11 4.79 -7.03
CA TYR A 127 8.71 5.20 -7.10
C TYR A 127 8.52 6.17 -8.25
N TYR A 128 7.62 5.81 -9.16
CA TYR A 128 7.18 6.67 -10.24
C TYR A 128 5.78 7.18 -9.93
N THR A 129 5.64 8.47 -9.75
CA THR A 129 4.34 9.12 -9.68
C THR A 129 3.88 9.44 -11.10
N ILE A 130 2.74 8.90 -11.47
CA ILE A 130 2.17 9.04 -12.81
C ILE A 130 0.90 9.86 -12.70
N ARG A 131 0.69 10.80 -13.62
CA ARG A 131 -0.52 11.62 -13.72
C ARG A 131 -1.23 11.32 -15.02
N ASN A 132 -2.52 10.97 -14.96
CA ASN A 132 -3.35 10.79 -16.15
C ASN A 132 -3.91 12.12 -16.68
N GLU A 133 -4.59 12.07 -17.83
CA GLU A 133 -5.20 13.24 -18.46
C GLU A 133 -6.32 13.88 -17.61
N ALA A 134 -6.97 13.12 -16.73
CA ALA A 134 -7.96 13.61 -15.78
C ALA A 134 -7.32 14.31 -14.55
N GLY A 135 -5.99 14.39 -14.47
CA GLY A 135 -5.26 15.00 -13.36
C GLY A 135 -5.12 14.11 -12.14
N GLN A 136 -5.57 12.85 -12.18
CA GLN A 136 -5.42 11.90 -11.10
C GLN A 136 -3.99 11.37 -11.08
N THR A 137 -3.45 11.18 -9.87
CA THR A 137 -2.10 10.63 -9.67
C THR A 137 -2.15 9.25 -9.03
N PHE A 138 -1.24 8.40 -9.45
CA PHE A 138 -1.02 7.08 -8.88
C PHE A 138 0.47 6.73 -8.94
N VAL A 139 0.89 5.81 -8.08
CA VAL A 139 2.29 5.45 -7.89
C VAL A 139 2.54 4.03 -8.38
N SER A 140 3.61 3.85 -9.14
CA SER A 140 4.20 2.54 -9.43
C SER A 140 5.52 2.40 -8.67
N LYS A 141 5.69 1.26 -8.02
CA LYS A 141 6.91 0.88 -7.33
C LYS A 141 7.65 -0.17 -8.15
N GLN A 142 8.87 0.14 -8.53
CA GLN A 142 9.73 -0.72 -9.37
C GLN A 142 11.06 -1.01 -8.66
N LEU A 143 11.74 -2.05 -9.09
CA LEU A 143 13.11 -2.38 -8.65
C LEU A 143 14.16 -1.94 -9.65
N GLU A 144 13.76 -1.74 -10.91
CA GLU A 144 14.61 -1.31 -12.01
C GLU A 144 14.30 0.11 -12.43
N ASP A 145 15.31 0.86 -12.82
CA ASP A 145 15.24 2.28 -13.17
C ASP A 145 15.19 2.47 -14.69
N ASP A 146 14.08 2.03 -15.28
CA ASP A 146 13.92 2.01 -16.74
C ASP A 146 13.18 3.24 -17.29
N TRP A 147 12.64 4.10 -16.42
CA TRP A 147 11.72 5.16 -16.81
C TRP A 147 12.20 6.54 -16.37
N THR A 148 11.86 7.57 -17.14
CA THR A 148 12.25 8.95 -16.87
C THR A 148 11.04 9.88 -16.72
N THR A 149 11.22 10.95 -15.94
CA THR A 149 10.20 12.02 -15.79
C THR A 149 9.89 12.65 -17.15
N GLY A 150 8.61 12.89 -17.41
CA GLY A 150 8.09 13.38 -18.69
C GLY A 150 7.73 12.28 -19.69
N GLN A 151 8.10 11.03 -19.43
CA GLN A 151 7.76 9.91 -20.30
C GLN A 151 6.29 9.52 -20.13
N LYS A 152 5.60 9.28 -21.26
CA LYS A 152 4.27 8.67 -21.25
C LYS A 152 4.37 7.17 -21.13
N VAL A 153 3.57 6.60 -20.24
CA VAL A 153 3.56 5.17 -19.94
C VAL A 153 2.14 4.63 -19.84
N TYR A 154 2.01 3.35 -20.13
CA TYR A 154 0.84 2.56 -19.78
C TYR A 154 1.09 1.84 -18.46
N VAL A 155 0.06 1.78 -17.64
CA VAL A 155 0.08 1.06 -16.35
C VAL A 155 -0.96 -0.05 -16.42
N GLY A 156 -0.49 -1.28 -16.26
CA GLY A 156 -1.33 -2.46 -16.24
C GLY A 156 -1.41 -3.08 -14.85
N VAL A 157 -2.60 -3.52 -14.45
CA VAL A 157 -2.80 -4.30 -13.23
C VAL A 157 -3.58 -5.56 -13.54
N VAL A 158 -3.03 -6.71 -13.17
CA VAL A 158 -3.72 -7.99 -13.35
C VAL A 158 -4.90 -8.14 -12.38
N GLU A 159 -5.94 -8.86 -12.78
CA GLU A 159 -7.24 -8.95 -12.08
C GLU A 159 -7.11 -9.28 -10.58
N LYS A 160 -6.32 -10.28 -10.24
CA LYS A 160 -6.11 -10.70 -8.84
C LYS A 160 -5.53 -9.65 -7.90
N HIS A 161 -5.05 -8.54 -8.45
CA HIS A 161 -4.44 -7.42 -7.71
C HIS A 161 -5.28 -6.15 -7.76
N VAL A 162 -6.48 -6.23 -8.31
CA VAL A 162 -7.45 -5.13 -8.32
C VAL A 162 -8.43 -5.31 -7.17
N TYR A 163 -8.63 -4.24 -6.42
CA TYR A 163 -9.53 -4.18 -5.28
C TYR A 163 -10.69 -3.26 -5.61
N PHE A 164 -11.91 -3.67 -5.30
CA PHE A 164 -13.10 -2.85 -5.52
C PHE A 164 -13.70 -2.40 -4.19
N PHE A 165 -14.16 -1.16 -4.16
CA PHE A 165 -14.78 -0.54 -2.99
C PHE A 165 -16.11 0.09 -3.40
N ALA A 166 -17.14 -0.11 -2.57
CA ALA A 166 -18.42 0.54 -2.70
C ALA A 166 -18.31 2.05 -2.39
N GLU A 167 -19.38 2.80 -2.64
CA GLU A 167 -19.45 4.23 -2.34
C GLU A 167 -19.18 4.54 -0.86
N ASP A 168 -19.67 3.70 0.04
CA ASP A 168 -19.45 3.79 1.50
C ASP A 168 -18.03 3.43 1.94
N GLY A 169 -17.17 3.01 1.02
CA GLY A 169 -15.79 2.60 1.26
C GLY A 169 -15.62 1.14 1.69
N ASN A 170 -16.68 0.36 1.79
CA ASN A 170 -16.58 -1.06 2.10
C ASN A 170 -16.00 -1.86 0.92
N ARG A 171 -15.23 -2.89 1.24
CA ARG A 171 -14.64 -3.80 0.26
C ARG A 171 -15.72 -4.60 -0.45
N VAL A 172 -15.72 -4.57 -1.78
CA VAL A 172 -16.55 -5.46 -2.62
C VAL A 172 -15.68 -6.65 -3.03
N ARG A 173 -16.10 -7.85 -2.64
CA ARG A 173 -15.46 -9.11 -3.05
C ARG A 173 -16.36 -9.78 -4.10
N SER A 174 -15.78 -10.18 -5.20
CA SER A 174 -16.42 -11.00 -6.24
C SER A 174 -16.35 -12.46 -5.87
#